data_27c8d4bcef354aa755ea059c9274e6a7
#
_entry.id   27c8d4bcef354aa755ea059c9274e6a7
#
_cell.length_a   1.000
_cell.length_b   1.000
_cell.length_c   1.000
_cell.angle_alpha   90.00
_cell.angle_beta   90.00
_cell.angle_gamma   90.00
#
_symmetry.space_group_name_H-M   'P 1'
#
loop_
_entity.id
_entity.type
_entity.pdbx_description
1 polymer ?
#
loop_
_entity_poly.entity_id
_entity_poly.type
_entity_poly.pdbx_seq_one_letter_code
_entity_poly.pdbx_strand_id
1 'polypeptide(L)'
;MDKYLNDNEIINVFQLDNVKNKIKQTNLNRYGVEHNMQNKDIWKKAFETKKRHNSFKKSKAEDYIYELLKSIYPSTKRQYRTEIYPFNCDFYIPEIDTWIEYQGYWTHGWILNKPLGAYNNKNKKHREVLKIWKKRIKFKSDAYDSAIHTWTISDPLKRKTAHDNNLNWLEFWTLEEFINWYEKQ
;
A
#
# COMPACT_ATOMS: atom_id res chain seq x y z
N MET A 1 -3.42 25.83 -32.37
CA MET A 1 -4.18 25.13 -31.33
C MET A 1 -4.13 23.60 -31.48
N ASP A 2 -3.60 23.10 -32.59
CA ASP A 2 -3.76 21.69 -33.03
C ASP A 2 -2.55 20.79 -32.85
N LYS A 3 -1.60 21.20 -32.01
CA LYS A 3 -0.32 20.47 -31.82
C LYS A 3 -0.44 19.25 -30.89
N TYR A 4 -1.60 19.06 -30.26
CA TYR A 4 -1.83 18.05 -29.20
C TYR A 4 -3.05 17.16 -29.47
N LEU A 5 -3.65 17.29 -30.65
CA LEU A 5 -4.73 16.43 -31.11
C LEU A 5 -4.16 15.51 -32.18
N ASN A 6 -4.16 14.23 -31.95
CA ASN A 6 -3.91 13.19 -32.93
C ASN A 6 -5.08 12.23 -32.88
N ASP A 7 -5.83 12.09 -33.99
CA ASP A 7 -6.88 11.08 -34.25
C ASP A 7 -7.87 10.84 -33.08
N ASN A 8 -8.45 11.94 -32.53
CA ASN A 8 -9.42 11.91 -31.42
C ASN A 8 -8.88 11.57 -30.00
N GLU A 9 -7.57 11.48 -29.79
CA GLU A 9 -7.02 11.36 -28.45
C GLU A 9 -6.37 12.67 -27.99
N ILE A 10 -6.84 13.22 -26.86
CA ILE A 10 -6.18 14.34 -26.18
C ILE A 10 -4.93 13.79 -25.49
N ILE A 11 -3.75 14.07 -26.06
CA ILE A 11 -2.47 13.69 -25.45
C ILE A 11 -2.16 14.67 -24.32
N ASN A 12 -2.02 14.16 -23.09
CA ASN A 12 -1.53 14.97 -21.98
C ASN A 12 -0.11 15.48 -22.30
N VAL A 13 0.09 16.80 -22.20
CA VAL A 13 1.37 17.48 -22.48
C VAL A 13 2.55 16.80 -21.78
N PHE A 14 2.33 16.27 -20.55
CA PHE A 14 3.36 15.56 -19.78
C PHE A 14 3.73 14.19 -20.36
N GLN A 15 2.99 13.67 -21.33
CA GLN A 15 3.30 12.41 -22.02
C GLN A 15 4.19 12.62 -23.26
N LEU A 16 4.35 13.84 -23.71
CA LEU A 16 5.24 14.17 -24.85
C LEU A 16 6.72 13.94 -24.44
N ASP A 17 7.46 13.26 -25.31
CA ASP A 17 8.84 12.88 -25.02
C ASP A 17 9.78 14.08 -24.81
N ASN A 18 9.59 15.16 -25.56
CA ASN A 18 10.33 16.40 -25.37
C ASN A 18 10.06 17.03 -23.98
N VAL A 19 8.81 16.93 -23.47
CA VAL A 19 8.45 17.41 -22.15
C VAL A 19 9.03 16.49 -21.07
N LYS A 20 8.90 15.17 -21.21
CA LYS A 20 9.53 14.19 -20.30
C LYS A 20 11.04 14.41 -20.20
N ASN A 21 11.73 14.55 -21.34
CA ASN A 21 13.16 14.77 -21.38
C ASN A 21 13.55 16.10 -20.70
N LYS A 22 12.80 17.16 -20.91
CA LYS A 22 13.02 18.45 -20.25
C LYS A 22 12.82 18.37 -18.73
N ILE A 23 11.79 17.63 -18.27
CA ILE A 23 11.57 17.40 -16.84
C ILE A 23 12.72 16.59 -16.24
N LYS A 24 13.14 15.50 -16.91
CA LYS A 24 14.28 14.65 -16.50
C LYS A 24 15.56 15.48 -16.40
N GLN A 25 15.89 16.26 -17.41
CA GLN A 25 17.07 17.12 -17.40
C GLN A 25 17.02 18.18 -16.28
N THR A 26 15.87 18.77 -16.06
CA THR A 26 15.67 19.73 -14.96
C THR A 26 15.88 19.07 -13.58
N ASN A 27 15.40 17.84 -13.41
CA ASN A 27 15.59 17.09 -12.16
C ASN A 27 17.06 16.69 -11.96
N LEU A 28 17.75 16.25 -13.02
CA LEU A 28 19.18 15.95 -12.96
C LEU A 28 19.99 17.19 -12.55
N ASN A 29 19.71 18.34 -13.15
CA ASN A 29 20.43 19.58 -12.86
C ASN A 29 20.15 20.10 -11.42
N ARG A 30 18.92 19.92 -10.90
CA ARG A 30 18.55 20.46 -9.58
C ARG A 30 18.82 19.49 -8.44
N TYR A 31 18.66 18.20 -8.66
CA TYR A 31 18.59 17.19 -7.59
C TYR A 31 19.56 16.03 -7.80
N GLY A 32 20.30 15.98 -8.93
CA GLY A 32 21.23 14.91 -9.26
C GLY A 32 20.55 13.58 -9.60
N VAL A 33 19.23 13.56 -9.84
CA VAL A 33 18.44 12.35 -10.12
C VAL A 33 17.41 12.63 -11.22
N GLU A 34 16.99 11.59 -11.95
CA GLU A 34 16.02 11.74 -13.04
C GLU A 34 14.61 12.11 -12.59
N HIS A 35 14.24 11.62 -11.41
CA HIS A 35 12.96 11.93 -10.78
C HIS A 35 13.21 12.47 -9.37
N ASN A 36 12.62 13.60 -9.01
CA ASN A 36 12.87 14.29 -7.74
C ASN A 36 12.68 13.42 -6.50
N MET A 37 11.73 12.47 -6.51
CA MET A 37 11.49 11.55 -5.39
C MET A 37 12.57 10.47 -5.22
N GLN A 38 13.49 10.32 -6.16
CA GLN A 38 14.68 9.47 -6.00
C GLN A 38 15.74 10.13 -5.10
N ASN A 39 15.67 11.45 -4.93
CA ASN A 39 16.53 12.18 -4.00
C ASN A 39 16.04 11.93 -2.57
N LYS A 40 16.93 11.37 -1.72
CA LYS A 40 16.60 10.94 -0.34
C LYS A 40 16.08 12.08 0.53
N ASP A 41 16.62 13.28 0.39
CA ASP A 41 16.22 14.44 1.20
C ASP A 41 14.84 14.95 0.80
N ILE A 42 14.56 14.97 -0.51
CA ILE A 42 13.22 15.34 -1.01
C ILE A 42 12.18 14.31 -0.57
N TRP A 43 12.50 13.03 -0.73
CA TRP A 43 11.62 11.94 -0.27
C TRP A 43 11.33 12.05 1.22
N LYS A 44 12.38 12.25 2.05
CA LYS A 44 12.23 12.39 3.51
C LYS A 44 11.33 13.58 3.87
N LYS A 45 11.57 14.76 3.26
CA LYS A 45 10.73 15.95 3.48
C LYS A 45 9.28 15.73 3.06
N ALA A 46 9.05 15.09 1.90
CA ALA A 46 7.71 14.76 1.42
C ALA A 46 7.01 13.77 2.37
N PHE A 47 7.72 12.77 2.86
CA PHE A 47 7.21 11.79 3.82
C PHE A 47 6.82 12.46 5.15
N GLU A 48 7.70 13.28 5.73
CA GLU A 48 7.43 14.00 6.97
C GLU A 48 6.25 14.97 6.81
N THR A 49 6.15 15.64 5.66
CA THR A 49 5.01 16.50 5.34
C THR A 49 3.70 15.70 5.30
N LYS A 50 3.68 14.55 4.62
CA LYS A 50 2.52 13.67 4.62
C LYS A 50 2.15 13.17 6.01
N LYS A 51 3.15 12.81 6.82
CA LYS A 51 2.96 12.39 8.21
C LYS A 51 2.34 13.52 9.05
N ARG A 52 2.89 14.74 8.98
CA ARG A 52 2.40 15.92 9.70
C ARG A 52 0.96 16.29 9.33
N HIS A 53 0.62 16.21 8.04
CA HIS A 53 -0.73 16.52 7.54
C HIS A 53 -1.66 15.33 7.56
N ASN A 54 -1.21 14.18 8.09
CA ASN A 54 -2.01 12.96 8.16
C ASN A 54 -2.62 12.56 6.78
N SER A 55 -1.89 12.84 5.70
CA SER A 55 -2.35 12.74 4.32
C SER A 55 -1.97 11.42 3.64
N PHE A 56 -1.54 10.41 4.40
CA PHE A 56 -1.54 9.04 3.89
C PHE A 56 -2.99 8.63 3.61
N LYS A 57 -3.19 7.97 2.46
CA LYS A 57 -4.53 7.41 2.15
C LYS A 57 -4.94 6.48 3.30
N LYS A 58 -5.92 6.91 4.07
CA LYS A 58 -6.49 6.15 5.17
C LYS A 58 -7.81 5.58 4.71
N SER A 59 -8.07 4.33 5.01
CA SER A 59 -9.40 3.79 4.86
C SER A 59 -10.26 4.18 6.07
N LYS A 60 -11.56 4.40 5.85
CA LYS A 60 -12.50 4.65 6.96
C LYS A 60 -12.49 3.50 7.98
N ALA A 61 -12.23 2.28 7.51
CA ALA A 61 -12.13 1.11 8.38
C ALA A 61 -10.88 1.18 9.28
N GLU A 62 -9.72 1.57 8.74
CA GLU A 62 -8.52 1.76 9.56
C GLU A 62 -8.67 2.89 10.59
N ASP A 63 -9.37 3.98 10.23
CA ASP A 63 -9.65 5.05 11.20
C ASP A 63 -10.55 4.52 12.35
N TYR A 64 -11.59 3.77 12.02
CA TYR A 64 -12.47 3.15 13.01
C TYR A 64 -11.73 2.13 13.90
N ILE A 65 -10.92 1.25 13.32
CA ILE A 65 -10.06 0.31 14.05
C ILE A 65 -9.14 1.06 15.02
N TYR A 66 -8.52 2.14 14.56
CA TYR A 66 -7.60 2.92 15.39
C TYR A 66 -8.31 3.53 16.60
N GLU A 67 -9.49 4.13 16.42
CA GLU A 67 -10.26 4.70 17.53
C GLU A 67 -10.65 3.63 18.56
N LEU A 68 -11.07 2.45 18.09
CA LEU A 68 -11.36 1.32 18.98
C LEU A 68 -10.11 0.88 19.76
N LEU A 69 -8.97 0.69 19.06
CA LEU A 69 -7.73 0.29 19.72
C LEU A 69 -7.28 1.33 20.75
N LYS A 70 -7.36 2.63 20.40
CA LYS A 70 -6.99 3.73 21.30
C LYS A 70 -7.87 3.79 22.57
N SER A 71 -9.10 3.31 22.51
CA SER A 71 -10.02 3.33 23.65
C SER A 71 -9.60 2.36 24.77
N ILE A 72 -8.90 1.27 24.44
CA ILE A 72 -8.39 0.29 25.43
C ILE A 72 -6.86 0.28 25.52
N TYR A 73 -6.16 0.66 24.45
CA TYR A 73 -4.70 0.72 24.36
C TYR A 73 -4.24 2.14 23.96
N PRO A 74 -4.13 3.07 24.91
CA PRO A 74 -3.83 4.47 24.60
C PRO A 74 -2.51 4.71 23.87
N SER A 75 -1.51 3.80 23.98
CA SER A 75 -0.21 3.93 23.31
C SER A 75 -0.20 3.39 21.87
N THR A 76 -1.33 2.88 21.34
CA THR A 76 -1.42 2.35 19.98
C THR A 76 -0.81 3.30 18.94
N LYS A 77 0.04 2.78 18.09
CA LYS A 77 0.73 3.50 17.02
C LYS A 77 0.20 3.06 15.66
N ARG A 78 0.08 3.99 14.72
CA ARG A 78 -0.27 3.71 13.31
C ARG A 78 0.99 3.74 12.46
N GLN A 79 0.97 2.97 11.35
CA GLN A 79 2.05 2.95 10.36
C GLN A 79 3.42 2.77 11.03
N TYR A 80 3.46 1.82 11.96
CA TYR A 80 4.64 1.58 12.79
C TYR A 80 5.66 0.74 12.05
N ARG A 81 6.93 1.11 12.18
CA ARG A 81 8.04 0.46 11.50
C ARG A 81 9.26 0.40 12.40
N THR A 82 9.98 -0.72 12.33
CA THR A 82 11.25 -0.93 13.04
C THR A 82 12.27 -1.62 12.12
N GLU A 83 13.47 -1.85 12.61
CA GLU A 83 14.48 -2.62 11.89
C GLU A 83 14.09 -4.10 11.75
N ILE A 84 13.46 -4.69 12.78
CA ILE A 84 13.01 -6.09 12.76
C ILE A 84 11.77 -6.31 11.91
N TYR A 85 10.95 -5.26 11.70
CA TYR A 85 9.81 -5.27 10.79
C TYR A 85 9.88 -4.03 9.90
N PRO A 86 10.63 -4.08 8.78
CA PRO A 86 10.93 -2.93 7.94
C PRO A 86 9.78 -2.54 7.00
N PHE A 87 8.55 -2.81 7.39
CA PHE A 87 7.32 -2.43 6.69
C PHE A 87 6.50 -1.47 7.56
N ASN A 88 5.62 -0.71 6.95
CA ASN A 88 4.65 0.06 7.70
C ASN A 88 3.53 -0.88 8.14
N CYS A 89 3.56 -1.30 9.40
CA CYS A 89 2.45 -2.01 10.03
C CYS A 89 1.29 -1.05 10.26
N ASP A 90 0.07 -1.45 9.98
CA ASP A 90 -1.08 -0.57 10.13
C ASP A 90 -1.25 -0.11 11.57
N PHE A 91 -1.11 -1.05 12.53
CA PHE A 91 -1.17 -0.72 13.96
C PHE A 91 -0.16 -1.54 14.76
N TYR A 92 0.40 -0.91 15.79
CA TYR A 92 1.22 -1.55 16.81
C TYR A 92 0.70 -1.16 18.19
N ILE A 93 0.50 -2.12 19.04
CA ILE A 93 -0.01 -1.97 20.42
C ILE A 93 1.13 -2.29 21.38
N PRO A 94 1.83 -1.26 21.94
CA PRO A 94 2.95 -1.48 22.83
C PRO A 94 2.57 -2.22 24.11
N GLU A 95 1.38 -2.01 24.64
CA GLU A 95 0.89 -2.58 25.89
C GLU A 95 0.86 -4.11 25.90
N ILE A 96 0.65 -4.70 24.73
CA ILE A 96 0.59 -6.16 24.55
C ILE A 96 1.54 -6.67 23.48
N ASP A 97 2.48 -5.82 23.05
CA ASP A 97 3.48 -6.10 21.99
C ASP A 97 2.86 -6.75 20.75
N THR A 98 1.75 -6.20 20.26
CA THR A 98 0.96 -6.79 19.16
C THR A 98 1.00 -5.92 17.91
N TRP A 99 1.31 -6.57 16.79
CA TRP A 99 1.39 -5.98 15.47
C TRP A 99 0.16 -6.37 14.67
N ILE A 100 -0.55 -5.42 14.07
CA ILE A 100 -1.81 -5.67 13.36
C ILE A 100 -1.73 -5.12 11.94
N GLU A 101 -2.05 -5.99 10.97
CA GLU A 101 -2.26 -5.66 9.56
C GLU A 101 -3.73 -5.82 9.20
N TYR A 102 -4.33 -4.81 8.56
CA TYR A 102 -5.70 -4.85 8.10
C TYR A 102 -5.78 -4.91 6.57
N GLN A 103 -6.13 -6.06 6.05
CA GLN A 103 -6.13 -6.38 4.62
C GLN A 103 -7.49 -6.12 3.94
N GLY A 104 -8.25 -5.16 4.48
CA GLY A 104 -9.63 -4.85 4.08
C GLY A 104 -9.80 -4.18 2.71
N TYR A 105 -8.84 -4.29 1.81
CA TYR A 105 -8.88 -3.63 0.51
C TYR A 105 -8.61 -4.62 -0.63
N TRP A 106 -9.15 -4.34 -1.82
CA TRP A 106 -9.09 -5.25 -2.96
C TRP A 106 -7.67 -5.66 -3.40
N THR A 107 -6.66 -4.84 -3.13
CA THR A 107 -5.24 -5.11 -3.44
C THR A 107 -4.68 -6.31 -2.68
N HIS A 108 -5.33 -6.75 -1.62
CA HIS A 108 -4.94 -7.90 -0.79
C HIS A 108 -5.70 -9.19 -1.17
N GLY A 109 -6.10 -9.32 -2.43
CA GLY A 109 -6.74 -10.55 -2.93
C GLY A 109 -8.24 -10.61 -2.65
N TRP A 110 -8.96 -9.52 -2.88
CA TRP A 110 -10.42 -9.52 -2.81
C TRP A 110 -11.06 -9.72 -4.18
N ILE A 111 -12.18 -10.42 -4.21
CA ILE A 111 -13.05 -10.55 -5.38
C ILE A 111 -14.52 -10.43 -4.95
N LEU A 112 -15.31 -9.64 -5.69
CA LEU A 112 -16.74 -9.44 -5.40
C LEU A 112 -17.01 -9.13 -3.93
N ASN A 113 -16.23 -8.22 -3.34
CA ASN A 113 -16.30 -7.82 -1.93
C ASN A 113 -16.07 -8.94 -0.92
N LYS A 114 -15.36 -10.01 -1.32
CA LYS A 114 -14.96 -11.12 -0.43
C LYS A 114 -13.45 -11.31 -0.46
N PRO A 115 -12.79 -11.45 0.70
CA PRO A 115 -11.37 -11.75 0.75
C PRO A 115 -11.11 -13.19 0.31
N LEU A 116 -10.00 -13.40 -0.37
CA LEU A 116 -9.50 -14.73 -0.68
C LEU A 116 -8.45 -15.19 0.33
N GLY A 117 -8.04 -14.29 1.23
CA GLY A 117 -7.01 -14.56 2.21
C GLY A 117 -5.59 -14.52 1.63
N ALA A 118 -4.66 -15.07 2.38
CA ALA A 118 -3.24 -15.12 2.03
C ALA A 118 -3.01 -15.79 0.67
N TYR A 119 -2.18 -15.17 -0.17
CA TYR A 119 -1.88 -15.72 -1.50
C TYR A 119 -1.30 -17.12 -1.43
N ASN A 120 -1.86 -18.00 -2.24
CA ASN A 120 -1.37 -19.37 -2.42
C ASN A 120 -1.39 -19.71 -3.91
N ASN A 121 -0.22 -19.95 -4.49
CA ASN A 121 -0.05 -20.28 -5.91
C ASN A 121 -0.67 -21.63 -6.32
N LYS A 122 -0.92 -22.54 -5.37
CA LYS A 122 -1.60 -23.81 -5.59
C LYS A 122 -3.12 -23.65 -5.63
N ASN A 123 -3.67 -22.54 -5.10
CA ASN A 123 -5.10 -22.29 -5.11
C ASN A 123 -5.58 -21.87 -6.52
N LYS A 124 -6.55 -22.60 -7.07
CA LYS A 124 -7.12 -22.34 -8.40
C LYS A 124 -7.75 -20.95 -8.51
N LYS A 125 -8.54 -20.53 -7.52
CA LYS A 125 -9.19 -19.21 -7.51
C LYS A 125 -8.16 -18.08 -7.51
N HIS A 126 -7.07 -18.20 -6.75
CA HIS A 126 -6.01 -17.19 -6.70
C HIS A 126 -5.35 -17.02 -8.07
N ARG A 127 -5.07 -18.12 -8.75
CA ARG A 127 -4.51 -18.07 -10.12
C ARG A 127 -5.47 -17.46 -11.13
N GLU A 128 -6.76 -17.73 -11.01
CA GLU A 128 -7.81 -17.15 -11.87
C GLU A 128 -7.90 -15.63 -11.68
N VAL A 129 -7.91 -15.16 -10.43
CA VAL A 129 -7.91 -13.71 -10.12
C VAL A 129 -6.66 -13.04 -10.68
N LEU A 130 -5.49 -13.63 -10.52
CA LEU A 130 -4.26 -13.08 -11.09
C LEU A 130 -4.32 -13.00 -12.64
N LYS A 131 -4.91 -14.02 -13.30
CA LYS A 131 -5.11 -13.95 -14.76
C LYS A 131 -6.01 -12.77 -15.17
N ILE A 132 -7.08 -12.51 -14.41
CA ILE A 132 -7.99 -11.38 -14.64
C ILE A 132 -7.23 -10.06 -14.42
N TRP A 133 -6.50 -9.93 -13.32
CA TRP A 133 -5.75 -8.71 -13.00
C TRP A 133 -4.66 -8.44 -14.04
N LYS A 134 -3.90 -9.45 -14.46
CA LYS A 134 -2.90 -9.31 -15.54
C LYS A 134 -3.50 -8.85 -16.86
N LYS A 135 -4.69 -9.30 -17.24
CA LYS A 135 -5.40 -8.80 -18.42
C LYS A 135 -5.78 -7.32 -18.26
N ARG A 136 -6.17 -6.90 -17.07
CA ARG A 136 -6.57 -5.52 -16.78
C ARG A 136 -5.42 -4.51 -16.72
N ILE A 137 -4.19 -4.95 -16.48
CA ILE A 137 -2.99 -4.10 -16.56
C ILE A 137 -2.93 -3.36 -17.90
N LYS A 138 -3.30 -4.01 -19.02
CA LYS A 138 -3.30 -3.40 -20.36
C LYS A 138 -4.22 -2.18 -20.49
N PHE A 139 -5.23 -2.05 -19.62
CA PHE A 139 -6.25 -0.99 -19.67
C PHE A 139 -6.18 0.01 -18.52
N LYS A 140 -5.61 -0.37 -17.37
CA LYS A 140 -5.48 0.44 -16.15
C LYS A 140 -4.20 0.06 -15.41
N SER A 141 -3.05 0.33 -16.02
CA SER A 141 -1.76 -0.30 -15.74
C SER A 141 -1.34 -0.36 -14.26
N ASP A 142 -1.29 0.78 -13.58
CA ASP A 142 -0.51 0.85 -12.34
C ASP A 142 -1.21 0.25 -11.11
N ALA A 143 -2.55 0.31 -11.05
CA ALA A 143 -3.30 -0.17 -9.89
C ALA A 143 -3.31 -1.70 -9.78
N TYR A 144 -3.46 -2.40 -10.92
CA TYR A 144 -3.47 -3.86 -10.93
C TYR A 144 -2.07 -4.46 -10.77
N ASP A 145 -1.04 -3.82 -11.32
CA ASP A 145 0.34 -4.22 -11.11
C ASP A 145 0.73 -4.10 -9.64
N SER A 146 0.42 -2.95 -9.03
CA SER A 146 0.60 -2.73 -7.59
C SER A 146 -0.16 -3.75 -6.75
N ALA A 147 -1.41 -4.09 -7.12
CA ALA A 147 -2.20 -5.08 -6.38
C ALA A 147 -1.61 -6.50 -6.49
N ILE A 148 -1.15 -6.89 -7.69
CA ILE A 148 -0.46 -8.18 -7.87
C ILE A 148 0.79 -8.23 -7.00
N HIS A 149 1.63 -7.19 -7.05
CA HIS A 149 2.84 -7.12 -6.22
C HIS A 149 2.51 -7.17 -4.73
N THR A 150 1.50 -6.42 -4.27
CA THR A 150 1.07 -6.41 -2.88
C THR A 150 0.69 -7.81 -2.43
N TRP A 151 -0.29 -8.45 -3.08
CA TRP A 151 -0.84 -9.72 -2.65
C TRP A 151 0.12 -10.89 -2.80
N THR A 152 0.96 -10.90 -3.88
CA THR A 152 1.81 -12.06 -4.19
C THR A 152 3.25 -11.97 -3.68
N ILE A 153 3.70 -10.76 -3.32
CA ILE A 153 5.09 -10.51 -2.89
C ILE A 153 5.12 -9.82 -1.53
N SER A 154 4.52 -8.61 -1.42
CA SER A 154 4.68 -7.81 -0.20
C SER A 154 4.02 -8.44 1.02
N ASP A 155 2.76 -8.91 0.90
CA ASP A 155 2.05 -9.53 2.02
C ASP A 155 2.70 -10.86 2.46
N PRO A 156 3.10 -11.78 1.56
CA PRO A 156 3.89 -12.96 1.95
C PRO A 156 5.20 -12.61 2.65
N LEU A 157 5.89 -11.55 2.18
CA LEU A 157 7.14 -11.12 2.81
C LEU A 157 6.92 -10.53 4.21
N LYS A 158 5.87 -9.75 4.41
CA LYS A 158 5.46 -9.24 5.72
C LYS A 158 5.20 -10.39 6.70
N ARG A 159 4.40 -11.39 6.31
CA ARG A 159 4.10 -12.59 7.12
C ARG A 159 5.37 -13.35 7.47
N LYS A 160 6.24 -13.60 6.47
CA LYS A 160 7.51 -14.28 6.69
C LYS A 160 8.39 -13.52 7.68
N THR A 161 8.53 -12.20 7.52
CA THR A 161 9.34 -11.37 8.41
C THR A 161 8.78 -11.37 9.84
N ALA A 162 7.48 -11.28 10.01
CA ALA A 162 6.84 -11.36 11.32
C ALA A 162 7.10 -12.71 11.99
N HIS A 163 6.96 -13.81 11.26
CA HIS A 163 7.24 -15.16 11.73
C HIS A 163 8.71 -15.34 12.10
N ASP A 164 9.65 -14.95 11.24
CA ASP A 164 11.09 -15.12 11.44
C ASP A 164 11.60 -14.32 12.66
N ASN A 165 10.93 -13.23 13.01
CA ASN A 165 11.25 -12.41 14.18
C ASN A 165 10.36 -12.71 15.40
N ASN A 166 9.54 -13.77 15.36
CA ASN A 166 8.64 -14.17 16.43
C ASN A 166 7.73 -13.04 16.94
N LEU A 167 7.25 -12.19 16.04
CA LEU A 167 6.34 -11.09 16.40
C LEU A 167 4.96 -11.65 16.74
N ASN A 168 4.32 -11.09 17.77
CA ASN A 168 2.90 -11.28 17.99
C ASN A 168 2.12 -10.50 16.92
N TRP A 169 1.93 -11.15 15.77
CA TRP A 169 1.45 -10.52 14.54
C TRP A 169 0.09 -11.08 14.14
N LEU A 170 -0.87 -10.17 13.99
CA LEU A 170 -2.25 -10.47 13.64
C LEU A 170 -2.60 -9.87 12.29
N GLU A 171 -3.42 -10.57 11.53
CA GLU A 171 -3.89 -10.14 10.22
C GLU A 171 -5.40 -10.32 10.12
N PHE A 172 -6.10 -9.25 9.75
CA PHE A 172 -7.54 -9.25 9.58
C PHE A 172 -7.93 -8.84 8.17
N TRP A 173 -8.76 -9.63 7.52
CA TRP A 173 -9.29 -9.30 6.18
C TRP A 173 -10.61 -8.56 6.24
N THR A 174 -11.37 -8.72 7.30
CA THR A 174 -12.67 -8.08 7.47
C THR A 174 -12.74 -7.33 8.78
N LEU A 175 -13.60 -6.30 8.82
CA LEU A 175 -13.86 -5.59 10.07
C LEU A 175 -14.50 -6.51 11.11
N GLU A 176 -15.30 -7.47 10.69
CA GLU A 176 -15.94 -8.47 11.57
C GLU A 176 -14.87 -9.34 12.27
N GLU A 177 -13.86 -9.83 11.53
CA GLU A 177 -12.74 -10.58 12.15
C GLU A 177 -12.03 -9.75 13.21
N PHE A 178 -11.76 -8.47 12.91
CA PHE A 178 -11.15 -7.57 13.87
C PHE A 178 -12.03 -7.35 15.10
N ILE A 179 -13.32 -7.06 14.94
CA ILE A 179 -14.25 -6.83 16.04
C ILE A 179 -14.35 -8.07 16.93
N ASN A 180 -14.46 -9.27 16.33
CA ASN A 180 -14.52 -10.54 17.08
C ASN A 180 -13.25 -10.79 17.92
N TRP A 181 -12.10 -10.30 17.47
CA TRP A 181 -10.87 -10.33 18.28
C TRP A 181 -10.90 -9.24 19.35
N TYR A 182 -11.26 -8.01 18.99
CA TYR A 182 -11.29 -6.86 19.87
C TYR A 182 -12.21 -7.05 21.09
N GLU A 183 -13.38 -7.65 20.91
CA GLU A 183 -14.37 -7.92 21.99
C GLU A 183 -13.87 -8.93 23.04
N LYS A 184 -12.75 -9.60 22.78
CA LYS A 184 -12.15 -10.56 23.71
C LYS A 184 -10.96 -9.96 24.49
N GLN A 185 -10.63 -8.71 24.24
CA GLN A 185 -9.55 -8.02 24.93
C GLN A 185 -10.06 -7.36 26.21
#